data_70811ec94f63c00bd7fd37bf7f4ba8d5
#
_entry.id   70811ec94f63c00bd7fd37bf7f4ba8d5
#
_cell.length_a   1.000
_cell.length_b   1.000
_cell.length_c   1.000
_cell.angle_alpha   90.00
_cell.angle_beta   90.00
_cell.angle_gamma   90.00
#
_symmetry.space_group_name_H-M   'P 1'
#
loop_
_entity.id
_entity.type
_entity.pdbx_description
1 polymer ?
#
loop_
_entity_poly.entity_id
_entity_poly.type
_entity_poly.pdbx_seq_one_letter_code
_entity_poly.pdbx_strand_id
1 'polypeptide(L)'
;MRQAEQSGIVYLADRAIKGLPINFGYYNNAMVISEDELTDNMALNADVILCCKNKTRDYVNTLMREDILKIKTQYPTFNEPLICRKNNWNIEVNGINLVNGLRGIVRNHPDITSIRKDLKEMTIDFLDDGNNLFSQIKMDLQYYRAPQDQKEYLKRNPYNKADKFELAYAITTHLSQGSQYSHGIFMEEFLHRDIMP
;
A
#
# COMPACT_ATOMS: atom_id res chain seq x y z
N MET A 1 -19.31 -5.47 16.01
CA MET A 1 -18.20 -6.14 15.31
C MET A 1 -18.59 -6.34 13.85
N ARG A 2 -17.75 -5.98 12.88
CA ARG A 2 -18.09 -6.10 11.44
C ARG A 2 -17.83 -7.48 10.84
N GLN A 3 -17.25 -8.40 11.60
CA GLN A 3 -16.96 -9.77 11.18
C GLN A 3 -17.84 -10.76 11.92
N ALA A 4 -18.21 -11.86 11.26
CA ALA A 4 -19.04 -12.90 11.87
C ALA A 4 -18.33 -13.52 13.09
N GLU A 5 -19.09 -13.87 14.12
CA GLU A 5 -18.56 -14.44 15.37
C GLU A 5 -17.69 -15.70 15.19
N GLN A 6 -17.84 -16.41 14.06
CA GLN A 6 -17.05 -17.61 13.71
C GLN A 6 -15.84 -17.29 12.81
N SER A 7 -15.48 -16.02 12.62
CA SER A 7 -14.33 -15.66 11.78
C SER A 7 -13.01 -16.08 12.43
N GLY A 8 -12.16 -16.79 11.68
CA GLY A 8 -10.79 -17.12 12.09
C GLY A 8 -9.95 -15.87 12.37
N ILE A 9 -10.19 -14.77 11.66
CA ILE A 9 -9.51 -13.49 11.88
C ILE A 9 -9.86 -12.93 13.26
N VAL A 10 -11.14 -12.95 13.66
CA VAL A 10 -11.57 -12.50 14.99
C VAL A 10 -10.98 -13.38 16.09
N TYR A 11 -10.96 -14.69 15.87
CA TYR A 11 -10.34 -15.63 16.80
C TYR A 11 -8.83 -15.36 16.99
N LEU A 12 -8.10 -15.18 15.91
CA LEU A 12 -6.66 -14.88 15.96
C LEU A 12 -6.38 -13.52 16.60
N ALA A 13 -7.19 -12.51 16.32
CA ALA A 13 -7.07 -11.19 16.92
C ALA A 13 -7.31 -11.24 18.45
N ASP A 14 -8.31 -12.00 18.91
CA ASP A 14 -8.58 -12.19 20.35
C ASP A 14 -7.40 -12.88 21.06
N ARG A 15 -6.80 -13.90 20.43
CA ARG A 15 -5.60 -14.55 20.96
C ARG A 15 -4.42 -13.59 21.06
N ALA A 16 -4.18 -12.78 20.02
CA ALA A 16 -3.12 -11.78 20.00
C ALA A 16 -3.30 -10.74 21.13
N ILE A 17 -4.52 -10.21 21.30
CA ILE A 17 -4.84 -9.26 22.39
C ILE A 17 -4.59 -9.86 23.79
N LYS A 18 -4.89 -11.15 23.96
CA LYS A 18 -4.69 -11.88 25.22
C LYS A 18 -3.25 -12.36 25.42
N GLY A 19 -2.35 -12.13 24.46
CA GLY A 19 -0.97 -12.64 24.49
C GLY A 19 -0.89 -14.16 24.46
N LEU A 20 -1.90 -14.83 23.89
CA LEU A 20 -1.94 -16.28 23.78
C LEU A 20 -1.17 -16.74 22.53
N PRO A 21 -0.51 -17.90 22.54
CA PRO A 21 0.25 -18.39 21.39
C PRO A 21 -0.66 -18.63 20.19
N ILE A 22 -0.22 -18.24 19.02
CA ILE A 22 -0.85 -18.49 17.72
C ILE A 22 -0.02 -19.59 17.03
N ASN A 23 -0.64 -20.73 16.74
CA ASN A 23 0.01 -21.85 16.07
C ASN A 23 -0.23 -21.81 14.58
N PHE A 24 0.65 -22.44 13.80
CA PHE A 24 0.44 -22.67 12.37
C PHE A 24 -0.80 -23.53 12.11
N GLY A 25 -1.52 -23.26 11.04
CA GLY A 25 -2.69 -24.03 10.63
C GLY A 25 -3.85 -23.21 10.11
N TYR A 26 -4.97 -23.88 9.88
CA TYR A 26 -6.20 -23.27 9.36
C TYR A 26 -7.15 -22.88 10.49
N TYR A 27 -7.70 -21.69 10.37
CA TYR A 27 -8.65 -21.08 11.30
C TYR A 27 -9.86 -20.53 10.53
N ASN A 28 -10.71 -21.43 10.05
CA ASN A 28 -11.88 -21.09 9.23
C ASN A 28 -11.48 -20.30 7.95
N ASN A 29 -11.72 -18.98 7.94
CA ASN A 29 -11.40 -18.09 6.80
C ASN A 29 -10.00 -17.45 6.92
N ALA A 30 -9.15 -17.92 7.81
CA ALA A 30 -7.77 -17.47 7.97
C ALA A 30 -6.82 -18.66 8.02
N MET A 31 -5.57 -18.44 7.66
CA MET A 31 -4.49 -19.42 7.72
C MET A 31 -3.26 -18.75 8.32
N VAL A 32 -2.58 -19.45 9.21
CA VAL A 32 -1.29 -19.04 9.78
C VAL A 32 -0.22 -19.98 9.22
N ILE A 33 0.74 -19.40 8.51
CA ILE A 33 1.84 -20.12 7.86
C ILE A 33 3.18 -19.52 8.23
N SER A 34 4.25 -20.25 8.03
CA SER A 34 5.61 -19.71 8.09
C SER A 34 5.93 -18.88 6.85
N GLU A 35 6.98 -18.05 6.93
CA GLU A 35 7.45 -17.24 5.80
C GLU A 35 7.85 -18.11 4.61
N ASP A 36 8.46 -19.27 4.87
CA ASP A 36 8.90 -20.20 3.82
C ASP A 36 7.74 -20.87 3.05
N GLU A 37 6.54 -20.87 3.60
CA GLU A 37 5.34 -21.39 2.96
C GLU A 37 4.61 -20.33 2.12
N LEU A 38 4.99 -19.06 2.25
CA LEU A 38 4.41 -17.97 1.46
C LEU A 38 4.92 -18.05 0.02
N THR A 39 4.01 -18.26 -0.91
CA THR A 39 4.32 -18.34 -2.34
C THR A 39 4.07 -17.01 -3.06
N ASP A 40 4.77 -16.79 -4.19
CA ASP A 40 4.51 -15.63 -5.07
C ASP A 40 3.03 -15.57 -5.49
N ASN A 41 2.41 -16.72 -5.74
CA ASN A 41 1.00 -16.79 -6.13
C ASN A 41 0.06 -16.31 -5.01
N MET A 42 0.36 -16.60 -3.75
CA MET A 42 -0.40 -16.06 -2.61
C MET A 42 -0.26 -14.55 -2.54
N ALA A 43 0.95 -14.03 -2.71
CA ALA A 43 1.22 -12.60 -2.71
C ALA A 43 0.52 -11.86 -3.87
N LEU A 44 0.49 -12.46 -5.07
CA LEU A 44 -0.17 -11.90 -6.25
C LEU A 44 -1.70 -11.90 -6.15
N ASN A 45 -2.29 -12.84 -5.43
CA ASN A 45 -3.73 -12.94 -5.23
C ASN A 45 -4.24 -12.13 -4.02
N ALA A 46 -3.36 -11.55 -3.23
CA ALA A 46 -3.75 -10.69 -2.12
C ALA A 46 -4.11 -9.29 -2.61
N ASP A 47 -5.22 -8.74 -2.11
CA ASP A 47 -5.60 -7.33 -2.33
C ASP A 47 -4.56 -6.39 -1.69
N VAL A 48 -3.97 -6.83 -0.58
CA VAL A 48 -2.99 -6.04 0.17
C VAL A 48 -2.12 -6.94 1.06
N ILE A 49 -0.86 -6.53 1.25
CA ILE A 49 0.03 -7.09 2.27
C ILE A 49 0.16 -6.06 3.40
N LEU A 50 -0.17 -6.46 4.63
CA LEU A 50 -0.12 -5.62 5.81
C LEU A 50 1.13 -5.93 6.63
N CYS A 51 1.87 -4.91 7.01
CA CYS A 51 3.06 -5.02 7.86
C CYS A 51 3.04 -3.93 8.95
N CYS A 52 3.91 -4.06 9.95
CA CYS A 52 3.98 -3.08 11.04
C CYS A 52 5.01 -1.98 10.77
N LYS A 53 6.12 -2.31 10.11
CA LYS A 53 7.26 -1.40 9.93
C LYS A 53 7.31 -0.81 8.51
N ASN A 54 7.68 0.47 8.41
CA ASN A 54 7.90 1.11 7.11
C ASN A 54 9.01 0.42 6.29
N LYS A 55 10.07 -0.06 6.96
CA LYS A 55 11.18 -0.76 6.29
C LYS A 55 10.70 -2.06 5.62
N THR A 56 9.85 -2.83 6.30
CA THR A 56 9.26 -4.05 5.73
C THR A 56 8.32 -3.72 4.59
N ARG A 57 7.47 -2.70 4.74
CA ARG A 57 6.61 -2.20 3.66
C ARG A 57 7.41 -1.88 2.40
N ASP A 58 8.49 -1.13 2.54
CA ASP A 58 9.31 -0.69 1.42
C ASP A 58 10.01 -1.88 0.75
N TYR A 59 10.53 -2.81 1.55
CA TYR A 59 11.12 -4.06 1.05
C TYR A 59 10.11 -4.90 0.27
N VAL A 60 8.92 -5.13 0.83
CA VAL A 60 7.88 -5.94 0.17
C VAL A 60 7.38 -5.26 -1.10
N ASN A 61 7.19 -3.94 -1.11
CA ASN A 61 6.81 -3.20 -2.32
C ASN A 61 7.86 -3.35 -3.43
N THR A 62 9.15 -3.30 -3.09
CA THR A 62 10.24 -3.53 -4.05
C THR A 62 10.24 -4.97 -4.55
N LEU A 63 10.15 -5.94 -3.66
CA LEU A 63 10.08 -7.38 -3.98
C LEU A 63 8.90 -7.69 -4.92
N MET A 64 7.71 -7.22 -4.59
CA MET A 64 6.51 -7.41 -5.42
C MET A 64 6.72 -6.83 -6.82
N ARG A 65 7.23 -5.61 -6.89
CA ARG A 65 7.38 -4.89 -8.16
C ARG A 65 8.51 -5.43 -9.03
N GLU A 66 9.70 -5.59 -8.48
CA GLU A 66 10.92 -5.87 -9.25
C GLU A 66 11.16 -7.38 -9.43
N ASP A 67 10.91 -8.18 -8.38
CA ASP A 67 11.25 -9.60 -8.38
C ASP A 67 10.07 -10.48 -8.76
N ILE A 68 8.86 -10.19 -8.32
CA ILE A 68 7.68 -11.01 -8.65
C ILE A 68 7.06 -10.55 -9.97
N LEU A 69 6.72 -9.28 -10.11
CA LEU A 69 6.07 -8.72 -11.31
C LEU A 69 7.06 -8.34 -12.42
N LYS A 70 8.38 -8.33 -12.15
CA LYS A 70 9.45 -7.98 -13.11
C LYS A 70 9.30 -6.58 -13.72
N ILE A 71 8.68 -5.65 -13.01
CA ILE A 71 8.51 -4.26 -13.44
C ILE A 71 9.80 -3.49 -13.16
N LYS A 72 10.55 -3.13 -14.20
CA LYS A 72 11.86 -2.45 -14.11
C LYS A 72 11.80 -0.94 -14.37
N THR A 73 10.63 -0.40 -14.68
CA THR A 73 10.50 1.04 -14.96
C THR A 73 10.59 1.85 -13.66
N GLN A 74 11.04 3.09 -13.78
CA GLN A 74 11.07 4.04 -12.66
C GLN A 74 9.76 4.82 -12.49
N TYR A 75 8.69 4.41 -13.19
CA TYR A 75 7.40 5.06 -13.26
C TYR A 75 6.31 4.07 -12.89
N PRO A 76 5.19 4.52 -12.30
CA PRO A 76 4.05 3.66 -12.07
C PRO A 76 3.50 3.14 -13.41
N THR A 77 3.03 1.91 -13.40
CA THR A 77 2.48 1.21 -14.56
C THR A 77 0.98 1.02 -14.44
N PHE A 78 0.33 0.66 -15.54
CA PHE A 78 -1.10 0.36 -15.53
C PHE A 78 -1.44 -0.74 -14.51
N ASN A 79 -2.53 -0.56 -13.76
CA ASN A 79 -2.98 -1.40 -12.65
C ASN A 79 -2.02 -1.49 -11.45
N GLU A 80 -0.94 -0.71 -11.42
CA GLU A 80 -0.05 -0.70 -10.27
C GLU A 80 -0.73 -0.04 -9.06
N PRO A 81 -0.74 -0.71 -7.88
CA PRO A 81 -1.36 -0.15 -6.69
C PRO A 81 -0.51 0.99 -6.11
N LEU A 82 -1.18 2.10 -5.86
CA LEU A 82 -0.60 3.29 -5.26
C LEU A 82 -1.40 3.73 -4.02
N ILE A 83 -0.74 4.45 -3.14
CA ILE A 83 -1.36 5.13 -2.00
C ILE A 83 -0.99 6.61 -2.00
N CYS A 84 -1.98 7.48 -1.88
CA CYS A 84 -1.76 8.92 -1.75
C CYS A 84 -1.12 9.25 -0.40
N ARG A 85 -0.10 10.14 -0.40
CA ARG A 85 0.69 10.50 0.78
C ARG A 85 0.56 11.96 1.20
N LYS A 86 -0.33 12.71 0.56
CA LYS A 86 -0.58 14.14 0.84
C LYS A 86 -2.06 14.43 0.66
N ASN A 87 -2.65 15.25 1.54
CA ASN A 87 -4.01 15.73 1.34
C ASN A 87 -4.04 16.79 0.23
N ASN A 88 -4.96 16.64 -0.71
CA ASN A 88 -5.29 17.62 -1.73
C ASN A 88 -6.81 17.85 -1.74
N TRP A 89 -7.23 18.85 -0.98
CA TRP A 89 -8.64 19.22 -0.82
C TRP A 89 -9.25 19.88 -2.06
N ASN A 90 -8.42 20.23 -3.06
CA ASN A 90 -8.89 20.84 -4.31
C ASN A 90 -9.29 19.80 -5.36
N ILE A 91 -9.02 18.53 -5.10
CA ILE A 91 -9.38 17.42 -5.98
C ILE A 91 -10.41 16.56 -5.26
N GLU A 92 -11.61 16.53 -5.82
CA GLU A 92 -12.75 15.78 -5.28
C GLU A 92 -13.47 15.03 -6.40
N VAL A 93 -13.86 13.79 -6.13
CA VAL A 93 -14.69 12.96 -7.00
C VAL A 93 -15.76 12.28 -6.14
N ASN A 94 -17.02 12.46 -6.48
CA ASN A 94 -18.18 11.89 -5.78
C ASN A 94 -18.18 12.17 -4.25
N GLY A 95 -17.74 13.36 -3.83
CA GLY A 95 -17.64 13.74 -2.41
C GLY A 95 -16.41 13.16 -1.68
N ILE A 96 -15.52 12.49 -2.39
CA ILE A 96 -14.26 11.96 -1.85
C ILE A 96 -13.09 12.82 -2.32
N ASN A 97 -12.33 13.36 -1.39
CA ASN A 97 -11.12 14.12 -1.72
C ASN A 97 -9.90 13.21 -1.88
N LEU A 98 -8.92 13.67 -2.65
CA LEU A 98 -7.62 13.00 -2.76
C LEU A 98 -6.81 13.22 -1.47
N VAL A 99 -6.94 12.30 -0.51
CA VAL A 99 -6.35 12.45 0.82
C VAL A 99 -5.25 11.42 1.11
N ASN A 100 -4.41 11.75 2.10
CA ASN A 100 -3.38 10.84 2.59
C ASN A 100 -4.01 9.53 3.10
N GLY A 101 -3.51 8.40 2.61
CA GLY A 101 -4.03 7.07 2.90
C GLY A 101 -5.03 6.55 1.88
N LEU A 102 -5.52 7.38 0.94
CA LEU A 102 -6.38 6.90 -0.15
C LEU A 102 -5.58 5.97 -1.06
N ARG A 103 -5.99 4.71 -1.12
CA ARG A 103 -5.37 3.65 -1.93
C ARG A 103 -6.19 3.43 -3.20
N GLY A 104 -5.52 3.00 -4.25
CA GLY A 104 -6.14 2.68 -5.54
C GLY A 104 -5.10 2.20 -6.54
N ILE A 105 -5.46 2.22 -7.82
CA ILE A 105 -4.61 1.73 -8.93
C ILE A 105 -4.49 2.77 -10.05
N VAL A 106 -3.39 2.69 -10.79
CA VAL A 106 -3.18 3.49 -12.00
C VAL A 106 -4.03 2.96 -13.15
N ARG A 107 -4.79 3.82 -13.82
CA ARG A 107 -5.73 3.44 -14.89
C ARG A 107 -5.37 3.95 -16.28
N ASN A 108 -4.33 4.73 -16.42
CA ASN A 108 -3.79 5.11 -17.73
C ASN A 108 -2.46 4.41 -18.00
N HIS A 109 -2.16 4.22 -19.28
CA HIS A 109 -0.81 3.87 -19.69
C HIS A 109 -0.01 5.17 -19.73
N PRO A 110 1.01 5.35 -18.87
CA PRO A 110 1.89 6.48 -19.03
C PRO A 110 2.50 6.42 -20.44
N ASP A 111 2.50 7.54 -21.14
CA ASP A 111 3.20 7.63 -22.44
C ASP A 111 4.71 7.54 -22.19
N ILE A 112 5.20 6.30 -22.19
CA ILE A 112 6.62 5.96 -21.91
C ILE A 112 7.54 6.53 -23.00
N THR A 113 7.02 6.81 -24.20
CA THR A 113 7.82 7.29 -25.32
C THR A 113 8.26 8.74 -25.13
N SER A 114 7.52 9.51 -24.36
CA SER A 114 7.81 10.92 -24.03
C SER A 114 8.56 11.11 -22.72
N ILE A 115 8.79 10.04 -21.93
CA ILE A 115 9.35 10.15 -20.59
C ILE A 115 10.88 10.29 -20.65
N ARG A 116 11.34 11.50 -20.38
CA ARG A 116 12.77 11.79 -20.16
C ARG A 116 13.20 11.33 -18.76
N LYS A 117 14.46 10.91 -18.61
CA LYS A 117 15.01 10.50 -17.29
C LYS A 117 14.97 11.59 -16.23
N ASP A 118 14.90 12.84 -16.64
CA ASP A 118 14.83 14.05 -15.80
C ASP A 118 13.40 14.52 -15.49
N LEU A 119 12.37 13.75 -15.92
CA LEU A 119 10.98 14.12 -15.67
C LEU A 119 10.71 14.16 -14.15
N LYS A 120 10.23 15.32 -13.68
CA LYS A 120 9.94 15.57 -12.27
C LYS A 120 8.50 15.20 -11.90
N GLU A 121 7.59 15.28 -12.86
CA GLU A 121 6.17 15.06 -12.69
C GLU A 121 5.62 14.23 -13.84
N MET A 122 4.57 13.48 -13.60
CA MET A 122 3.77 12.82 -14.63
C MET A 122 2.29 12.93 -14.32
N THR A 123 1.46 12.73 -15.34
CA THR A 123 0.01 12.70 -15.18
C THR A 123 -0.47 11.26 -15.10
N ILE A 124 -1.27 10.95 -14.09
CA ILE A 124 -1.89 9.64 -13.90
C ILE A 124 -3.41 9.79 -13.78
N ASP A 125 -4.13 8.75 -14.20
CA ASP A 125 -5.50 8.51 -13.79
C ASP A 125 -5.47 7.49 -12.65
N PHE A 126 -6.06 7.85 -11.51
CA PHE A 126 -6.04 7.07 -10.29
C PHE A 126 -7.44 6.64 -9.92
N LEU A 127 -7.70 5.35 -9.91
CA LEU A 127 -8.96 4.74 -9.48
C LEU A 127 -8.80 4.25 -8.05
N ASP A 128 -9.54 4.84 -7.11
CA ASP A 128 -9.47 4.41 -5.72
C ASP A 128 -10.19 3.06 -5.49
N ASP A 129 -9.98 2.47 -4.33
CA ASP A 129 -10.61 1.20 -3.93
C ASP A 129 -12.16 1.33 -3.82
N GLY A 130 -12.70 2.56 -3.78
CA GLY A 130 -14.13 2.87 -3.81
C GLY A 130 -14.72 3.09 -5.20
N ASN A 131 -13.95 2.81 -6.28
CA ASN A 131 -14.32 3.03 -7.69
C ASN A 131 -14.51 4.52 -8.07
N ASN A 132 -13.84 5.45 -7.40
CA ASN A 132 -13.81 6.85 -7.80
C ASN A 132 -12.58 7.12 -8.69
N LEU A 133 -12.81 7.57 -9.92
CA LEU A 133 -11.74 7.85 -10.87
C LEU A 133 -11.29 9.32 -10.75
N PHE A 134 -10.10 9.51 -10.22
CA PHE A 134 -9.40 10.79 -10.19
C PHE A 134 -8.56 10.93 -11.45
N SER A 135 -9.04 11.69 -12.43
CA SER A 135 -8.38 11.85 -13.72
C SER A 135 -7.36 12.99 -13.72
N GLN A 136 -6.31 12.84 -14.54
CA GLN A 136 -5.31 13.87 -14.81
C GLN A 136 -4.58 14.39 -13.55
N ILE A 137 -4.32 13.52 -12.59
CA ILE A 137 -3.58 13.85 -11.37
C ILE A 137 -2.10 14.06 -11.70
N LYS A 138 -1.56 15.21 -11.31
CA LYS A 138 -0.12 15.49 -11.42
C LYS A 138 0.62 14.83 -10.25
N MET A 139 1.34 13.78 -10.55
CA MET A 139 2.13 13.01 -9.59
C MET A 139 3.59 13.45 -9.57
N ASP A 140 4.14 13.62 -8.37
CA ASP A 140 5.55 13.92 -8.13
C ASP A 140 6.42 12.66 -8.27
N LEU A 141 7.18 12.59 -9.35
CA LEU A 141 8.09 11.47 -9.61
C LEU A 141 9.37 11.53 -8.77
N GLN A 142 9.80 12.70 -8.33
CA GLN A 142 10.95 12.80 -7.43
C GLN A 142 10.62 12.16 -6.07
N TYR A 143 9.42 12.45 -5.55
CA TYR A 143 8.93 11.83 -4.32
C TYR A 143 8.72 10.31 -4.49
N TYR A 144 8.09 9.89 -5.60
CA TYR A 144 7.82 8.46 -5.87
C TYR A 144 9.10 7.62 -5.88
N ARG A 145 10.16 8.13 -6.51
CA ARG A 145 11.46 7.44 -6.65
C ARG A 145 12.38 7.59 -5.44
N ALA A 146 12.09 8.55 -4.56
CA ALA A 146 12.97 8.86 -3.45
C ALA A 146 13.07 7.72 -2.44
N PRO A 147 14.24 7.49 -1.88
CA PRO A 147 14.39 6.63 -0.72
C PRO A 147 13.65 7.22 0.49
N GLN A 148 13.28 6.36 1.44
CA GLN A 148 12.38 6.71 2.55
C GLN A 148 12.90 7.87 3.42
N ASP A 149 14.20 7.95 3.64
CA ASP A 149 14.84 9.01 4.42
C ASP A 149 14.70 10.41 3.81
N GLN A 150 14.51 10.51 2.48
CA GLN A 150 14.32 11.76 1.76
C GLN A 150 12.84 12.15 1.60
N LYS A 151 11.91 11.20 1.74
CA LYS A 151 10.49 11.43 1.47
C LYS A 151 9.87 12.50 2.37
N GLU A 152 10.19 12.55 3.65
CA GLU A 152 9.67 13.58 4.55
C GLU A 152 10.11 14.98 4.14
N TYR A 153 11.35 15.16 3.69
CA TYR A 153 11.82 16.43 3.16
C TYR A 153 11.06 16.83 1.88
N LEU A 154 10.96 15.92 0.93
CA LEU A 154 10.25 16.16 -0.33
C LEU A 154 8.75 16.41 -0.13
N LYS A 155 8.13 15.75 0.84
CA LYS A 155 6.72 15.96 1.20
C LYS A 155 6.45 17.37 1.69
N ARG A 156 7.39 17.96 2.42
CA ARG A 156 7.27 19.31 3.00
C ARG A 156 7.65 20.43 2.03
N ASN A 157 8.17 20.10 0.83
CA ASN A 157 8.60 21.12 -0.13
C ASN A 157 7.38 21.94 -0.63
N PRO A 158 7.25 23.24 -0.27
CA PRO A 158 6.10 24.06 -0.63
C PRO A 158 6.05 24.43 -2.11
N TYR A 159 7.19 24.36 -2.80
CA TYR A 159 7.30 24.72 -4.22
C TYR A 159 6.82 23.61 -5.15
N ASN A 160 6.76 22.38 -4.69
CA ASN A 160 6.23 21.25 -5.46
C ASN A 160 4.75 21.01 -5.10
N LYS A 161 3.86 21.39 -6.01
CA LYS A 161 2.40 21.27 -5.85
C LYS A 161 1.87 19.91 -6.27
N ALA A 162 2.66 19.10 -6.98
CA ALA A 162 2.24 17.78 -7.44
C ALA A 162 1.93 16.84 -6.27
N ASP A 163 1.00 15.93 -6.51
CA ASP A 163 0.53 14.97 -5.51
C ASP A 163 1.57 13.87 -5.26
N LYS A 164 1.60 13.38 -4.04
CA LYS A 164 2.59 12.43 -3.57
C LYS A 164 1.97 11.04 -3.50
N PHE A 165 2.59 10.07 -4.17
CA PHE A 165 2.17 8.69 -4.17
C PHE A 165 3.33 7.75 -3.84
N GLU A 166 2.99 6.62 -3.24
CA GLU A 166 3.91 5.50 -2.98
C GLU A 166 3.29 4.22 -3.51
N LEU A 167 4.11 3.20 -3.73
CA LEU A 167 3.65 1.84 -4.02
C LEU A 167 2.79 1.31 -2.88
N ALA A 168 1.78 0.52 -3.20
CA ALA A 168 0.81 0.00 -2.25
C ALA A 168 0.46 -1.49 -2.42
N TYR A 169 1.41 -2.31 -2.89
CA TYR A 169 1.32 -3.77 -2.76
C TYR A 169 1.32 -4.15 -1.28
N ALA A 170 2.22 -3.50 -0.50
CA ALA A 170 2.25 -3.55 0.94
C ALA A 170 2.01 -2.16 1.54
N ILE A 171 1.25 -2.10 2.62
CA ILE A 171 1.03 -0.91 3.44
C ILE A 171 1.16 -1.23 4.92
N THR A 172 1.39 -0.21 5.74
CA THR A 172 1.42 -0.45 7.18
C THR A 172 0.01 -0.61 7.74
N THR A 173 -0.14 -1.41 8.80
CA THR A 173 -1.42 -1.60 9.50
C THR A 173 -2.05 -0.27 9.94
N HIS A 174 -1.23 0.73 10.29
CA HIS A 174 -1.71 2.07 10.61
C HIS A 174 -2.38 2.75 9.40
N LEU A 175 -1.82 2.60 8.21
CA LEU A 175 -2.41 3.18 6.98
C LEU A 175 -3.66 2.43 6.50
N SER A 176 -3.81 1.16 6.88
CA SER A 176 -4.97 0.34 6.51
C SER A 176 -6.19 0.56 7.40
N GLN A 177 -6.06 1.33 8.48
CA GLN A 177 -7.16 1.58 9.41
C GLN A 177 -8.36 2.22 8.70
N GLY A 178 -9.52 1.59 8.84
CA GLY A 178 -10.75 2.01 8.17
C GLY A 178 -10.99 1.39 6.79
N SER A 179 -10.00 0.75 6.19
CA SER A 179 -10.13 0.03 4.92
C SER A 179 -10.66 -1.40 5.11
N GLN A 180 -11.20 -1.99 4.04
CA GLN A 180 -11.69 -3.37 4.01
C GLN A 180 -11.10 -4.06 2.78
N TYR A 181 -10.62 -5.30 2.98
CA TYR A 181 -10.04 -6.12 1.93
C TYR A 181 -10.67 -7.50 1.94
N SER A 182 -10.88 -8.10 0.76
CA SER A 182 -11.42 -9.46 0.65
C SER A 182 -10.35 -10.49 0.99
N HIS A 183 -9.12 -10.27 0.52
CA HIS A 183 -7.97 -11.14 0.75
C HIS A 183 -6.77 -10.31 1.18
N GLY A 184 -6.28 -10.51 2.39
CA GLY A 184 -5.11 -9.81 2.90
C GLY A 184 -4.09 -10.78 3.47
N ILE A 185 -2.81 -10.45 3.32
CA ILE A 185 -1.72 -11.10 4.02
C ILE A 185 -1.29 -10.17 5.16
N PHE A 186 -1.23 -10.66 6.37
CA PHE A 186 -0.67 -9.93 7.51
C PHE A 186 0.68 -10.54 7.87
N MET A 187 1.72 -9.74 7.81
CA MET A 187 3.07 -10.13 8.22
C MET A 187 3.26 -9.83 9.71
N GLU A 188 3.39 -10.87 10.52
CA GLU A 188 3.72 -10.70 11.93
C GLU A 188 5.18 -10.24 12.07
N GLU A 189 5.38 -9.16 12.80
CA GLU A 189 6.69 -8.57 13.00
C GLU A 189 6.95 -8.34 14.50
N PHE A 190 8.14 -8.69 14.93
CA PHE A 190 8.57 -8.37 16.29
C PHE A 190 8.78 -6.85 16.46
N LEU A 191 7.97 -6.23 17.30
CA LEU A 191 8.12 -4.84 17.70
C LEU A 191 8.83 -4.79 19.05
N HIS A 192 9.94 -4.03 19.15
CA HIS A 192 10.55 -3.74 20.46
C HIS A 192 9.54 -3.02 21.36
N ARG A 193 9.51 -3.39 22.65
CA ARG A 193 8.57 -2.79 23.65
C ARG A 193 8.62 -1.27 23.72
N ASP A 194 9.75 -0.66 23.36
CA ASP A 194 9.94 0.79 23.36
C ASP A 194 9.17 1.53 22.26
N ILE A 195 8.48 0.82 21.35
CA ILE A 195 7.69 1.36 20.22
C ILE A 195 6.18 1.19 20.47
N MET A 196 5.79 0.50 21.53
CA MET A 196 4.39 0.43 21.92
C MET A 196 4.01 1.67 22.73
N PRO A 197 2.94 2.38 22.32
CA PRO A 197 2.43 3.52 23.10
C PRO A 197 1.90 3.10 24.47
#